data_babaa2446c6c7e64c28880b574cca39b
#
_entry.id   babaa2446c6c7e64c28880b574cca39b
#
_cell.length_a   1.000
_cell.length_b   1.000
_cell.length_c   1.000
_cell.angle_alpha   90.00
_cell.angle_beta   90.00
_cell.angle_gamma   90.00
#
_symmetry.space_group_name_H-M   'P 1'
#
loop_
_entity.id
_entity.type
_entity.pdbx_description
1 polymer ?
#
loop_
_entity_poly.entity_id
_entity_poly.type
_entity_poly.pdbx_seq_one_letter_code
_entity_poly.pdbx_strand_id
1 'polypeptide(L)'
;TGASVAPAVPAATATMQETAKAVVGTMKTGNNEIVSSAVGRLVKMAGVDTTMQNALRDGAEWAWIPVGDTCAFCITLASRGWQRASKKAIRGGHAEHIHANCDCTYAIRFDDSEVEGYDPREYEEMYYDADGKKPQDRINAMRREFYAQNKDEINAQKRSAYEKRKERESSSAEEINVD
;
A
#
# COMPACT_ATOMS: atom_id res chain seq x y z
N THR A 1 12.21 -32.92 20.56
CA THR A 1 10.93 -32.89 19.84
C THR A 1 11.00 -31.77 18.82
N GLY A 2 11.41 -32.11 17.57
CA GLY A 2 11.43 -31.16 16.46
C GLY A 2 10.01 -30.76 16.13
N ALA A 3 9.68 -29.47 16.30
CA ALA A 3 8.43 -28.94 15.82
C ALA A 3 8.38 -29.11 14.29
N SER A 4 7.43 -29.84 13.80
CA SER A 4 7.17 -29.96 12.37
C SER A 4 6.70 -28.59 11.86
N VAL A 5 7.57 -27.91 11.13
CA VAL A 5 7.18 -26.65 10.49
C VAL A 5 6.26 -27.01 9.32
N ALA A 6 5.00 -26.61 9.42
CA ALA A 6 4.06 -26.79 8.32
C ALA A 6 4.54 -26.02 7.09
N PRO A 7 4.37 -26.57 5.87
CA PRO A 7 4.79 -25.87 4.65
C PRO A 7 4.06 -24.53 4.50
N ALA A 8 4.77 -23.54 4.01
CA ALA A 8 4.19 -22.24 3.73
C ALA A 8 3.01 -22.36 2.76
N VAL A 9 1.96 -21.61 3.01
CA VAL A 9 0.85 -21.48 2.06
C VAL A 9 1.37 -20.68 0.87
N PRO A 10 1.22 -21.16 -0.39
CA PRO A 10 1.66 -20.41 -1.56
C PRO A 10 0.99 -19.03 -1.63
N ALA A 11 1.72 -18.05 -2.09
CA ALA A 11 1.16 -16.72 -2.37
C ALA A 11 0.00 -16.84 -3.36
N ALA A 12 -1.06 -16.08 -3.12
CA ALA A 12 -2.02 -15.79 -4.15
C ALA A 12 -1.28 -15.07 -5.28
N THR A 13 -1.27 -15.65 -6.46
CA THR A 13 -0.69 -15.00 -7.63
C THR A 13 -1.56 -13.79 -8.00
N ALA A 14 -0.90 -12.68 -8.37
CA ALA A 14 -1.61 -11.54 -8.96
C ALA A 14 -2.53 -12.02 -10.08
N THR A 15 -3.76 -11.55 -10.09
CA THR A 15 -4.71 -11.97 -11.12
C THR A 15 -4.22 -11.54 -12.49
N MET A 16 -4.52 -12.33 -13.53
CA MET A 16 -4.20 -11.95 -14.93
C MET A 16 -4.74 -10.54 -15.26
N GLN A 17 -5.88 -10.18 -14.68
CA GLN A 17 -6.49 -8.87 -14.89
C GLN A 17 -5.67 -7.72 -14.28
N GLU A 18 -5.09 -7.89 -13.11
CA GLU A 18 -4.22 -6.89 -12.47
C GLU A 18 -2.90 -6.75 -13.22
N THR A 19 -2.31 -7.87 -13.61
CA THR A 19 -1.10 -7.89 -14.44
C THR A 19 -1.35 -7.21 -15.79
N ALA A 20 -2.47 -7.52 -16.45
CA ALA A 20 -2.84 -6.89 -17.71
C ALA A 20 -3.07 -5.39 -17.57
N LYS A 21 -3.73 -4.91 -16.51
CA LYS A 21 -3.90 -3.47 -16.24
C LYS A 21 -2.55 -2.76 -16.05
N ALA A 22 -1.63 -3.37 -15.33
CA ALA A 22 -0.29 -2.83 -15.12
C ALA A 22 0.46 -2.73 -16.46
N VAL A 23 0.47 -3.78 -17.26
CA VAL A 23 1.12 -3.83 -18.58
C VAL A 23 0.52 -2.81 -19.54
N VAL A 24 -0.80 -2.77 -19.68
CA VAL A 24 -1.49 -1.81 -20.60
C VAL A 24 -1.25 -0.37 -20.15
N GLY A 25 -1.28 -0.09 -18.85
CA GLY A 25 -0.95 1.25 -18.33
C GLY A 25 0.46 1.68 -18.70
N THR A 26 1.41 0.76 -18.64
CA THR A 26 2.80 0.98 -19.02
C THR A 26 2.97 1.23 -20.52
N MET A 27 2.37 0.37 -21.35
CA MET A 27 2.47 0.49 -22.82
C MET A 27 1.89 1.82 -23.31
N LYS A 28 0.86 2.37 -22.65
CA LYS A 28 0.27 3.66 -22.99
C LYS A 28 1.12 4.86 -22.61
N THR A 29 1.94 4.73 -21.57
CA THR A 29 2.66 5.89 -21.02
C THR A 29 4.16 5.89 -21.37
N GLY A 30 4.72 4.75 -21.80
CA GLY A 30 6.16 4.58 -22.04
C GLY A 30 7.04 4.87 -20.83
N ASN A 31 6.44 4.94 -19.62
CA ASN A 31 7.12 5.34 -18.40
C ASN A 31 7.52 4.14 -17.57
N ASN A 32 8.81 3.85 -17.48
CA ASN A 32 9.36 2.75 -16.71
C ASN A 32 9.10 2.86 -15.20
N GLU A 33 8.92 4.07 -14.66
CA GLU A 33 8.59 4.27 -13.24
C GLU A 33 7.20 3.71 -12.90
N ILE A 34 6.24 3.83 -13.84
CA ILE A 34 4.89 3.25 -13.68
C ILE A 34 4.96 1.73 -13.65
N VAL A 35 5.82 1.12 -14.50
CA VAL A 35 6.04 -0.34 -14.46
C VAL A 35 6.58 -0.75 -13.12
N SER A 36 7.66 -0.10 -12.69
CA SER A 36 8.34 -0.43 -11.44
C SER A 36 7.39 -0.32 -10.24
N SER A 37 6.61 0.76 -10.16
CA SER A 37 5.60 0.94 -9.11
C SER A 37 4.50 -0.12 -9.15
N ALA A 38 4.04 -0.49 -10.36
CA ALA A 38 3.00 -1.53 -10.50
C ALA A 38 3.53 -2.91 -10.09
N VAL A 39 4.75 -3.27 -10.51
CA VAL A 39 5.40 -4.53 -10.14
C VAL A 39 5.65 -4.57 -8.63
N GLY A 40 6.20 -3.50 -8.05
CA GLY A 40 6.43 -3.39 -6.61
C GLY A 40 5.15 -3.59 -5.81
N ARG A 41 4.04 -2.99 -6.26
CA ARG A 41 2.71 -3.20 -5.66
C ARG A 41 2.27 -4.66 -5.72
N LEU A 42 2.39 -5.33 -6.87
CA LEU A 42 1.99 -6.74 -7.03
C LEU A 42 2.81 -7.68 -6.15
N VAL A 43 4.12 -7.44 -6.05
CA VAL A 43 5.02 -8.21 -5.15
C VAL A 43 4.61 -8.02 -3.69
N LYS A 44 4.35 -6.78 -3.27
CA LYS A 44 3.90 -6.47 -1.91
C LYS A 44 2.55 -7.14 -1.59
N MET A 45 1.59 -7.09 -2.50
CA MET A 45 0.29 -7.76 -2.36
C MET A 45 0.46 -9.26 -2.15
N ALA A 46 1.28 -9.92 -2.98
CA ALA A 46 1.56 -11.34 -2.85
C ALA A 46 2.21 -11.69 -1.50
N GLY A 47 3.12 -10.85 -1.02
CA GLY A 47 3.74 -10.99 0.30
C GLY A 47 2.72 -10.89 1.44
N VAL A 48 1.87 -9.87 1.42
CA VAL A 48 0.80 -9.67 2.41
C VAL A 48 -0.14 -10.87 2.44
N ASP A 49 -0.64 -11.31 1.29
CA ASP A 49 -1.55 -12.45 1.19
C ASP A 49 -0.91 -13.74 1.71
N THR A 50 0.34 -14.02 1.34
CA THR A 50 1.06 -15.19 1.82
C THR A 50 1.17 -15.19 3.34
N THR A 51 1.56 -14.05 3.92
CA THR A 51 1.74 -13.95 5.37
C THR A 51 0.41 -14.04 6.10
N MET A 52 -0.65 -13.40 5.60
CA MET A 52 -1.97 -13.49 6.20
C MET A 52 -2.53 -14.92 6.17
N GLN A 53 -2.31 -15.68 5.09
CA GLN A 53 -2.74 -17.08 5.00
C GLN A 53 -1.96 -17.96 5.97
N ASN A 54 -0.65 -17.74 6.11
CA ASN A 54 0.16 -18.47 7.09
C ASN A 54 -0.23 -18.08 8.53
N ALA A 55 -0.45 -16.80 8.81
CA ALA A 55 -0.94 -16.33 10.11
C ALA A 55 -2.30 -16.95 10.49
N LEU A 56 -3.21 -17.09 9.52
CA LEU A 56 -4.49 -17.76 9.73
C LEU A 56 -4.30 -19.25 10.05
N ARG A 57 -3.43 -19.93 9.31
CA ARG A 57 -3.12 -21.36 9.56
C ARG A 57 -2.56 -21.58 10.94
N ASP A 58 -1.66 -20.74 11.36
CA ASP A 58 -0.87 -20.88 12.59
C ASP A 58 -1.53 -20.20 13.81
N GLY A 59 -2.69 -19.56 13.62
CA GLY A 59 -3.43 -18.89 14.68
C GLY A 59 -2.78 -17.60 15.19
N ALA A 60 -1.92 -16.99 14.40
CA ALA A 60 -1.22 -15.75 14.75
C ALA A 60 -2.13 -14.51 14.70
N GLU A 61 -1.72 -13.47 15.41
CA GLU A 61 -2.22 -12.11 15.21
C GLU A 61 -1.37 -11.38 14.17
N TRP A 62 -1.94 -10.39 13.55
CA TRP A 62 -1.27 -9.52 12.60
C TRP A 62 -1.65 -8.06 12.83
N ALA A 63 -0.74 -7.14 12.48
CA ALA A 63 -0.99 -5.71 12.50
C ALA A 63 -0.37 -5.05 11.28
N TRP A 64 -0.98 -3.95 10.85
CA TRP A 64 -0.44 -3.09 9.81
C TRP A 64 0.52 -2.09 10.44
N ILE A 65 1.76 -2.07 9.96
CA ILE A 65 2.83 -1.24 10.51
C ILE A 65 3.13 -0.12 9.51
N PRO A 66 2.75 1.11 9.83
CA PRO A 66 3.14 2.26 9.03
C PRO A 66 4.64 2.48 9.03
N VAL A 67 5.19 2.91 7.89
CA VAL A 67 6.60 3.27 7.75
C VAL A 67 6.67 4.55 6.93
N GLY A 68 7.49 5.51 7.38
CA GLY A 68 7.66 6.79 6.70
C GLY A 68 6.38 7.62 6.63
N ASP A 69 6.19 8.33 5.52
CA ASP A 69 5.01 9.17 5.29
C ASP A 69 3.75 8.32 5.11
N THR A 70 2.99 8.22 6.18
CA THR A 70 1.85 7.33 6.28
C THR A 70 0.57 7.96 5.75
N CYS A 71 -0.04 7.35 4.74
CA CYS A 71 -1.30 7.84 4.20
C CYS A 71 -2.50 7.52 5.11
N ALA A 72 -3.58 8.29 4.97
CA ALA A 72 -4.81 8.14 5.75
C ALA A 72 -5.40 6.72 5.75
N PHE A 73 -5.23 5.97 4.66
CA PHE A 73 -5.66 4.58 4.58
C PHE A 73 -4.82 3.68 5.50
N CYS A 74 -3.49 3.84 5.48
CA CYS A 74 -2.60 3.08 6.36
C CYS A 74 -2.79 3.44 7.83
N ILE A 75 -3.03 4.72 8.17
CA ILE A 75 -3.44 5.13 9.52
C ILE A 75 -4.69 4.37 9.96
N THR A 76 -5.71 4.32 9.10
CA THR A 76 -6.96 3.58 9.37
C THR A 76 -6.72 2.08 9.59
N LEU A 77 -5.77 1.46 8.90
CA LEU A 77 -5.44 0.05 9.13
C LEU A 77 -4.63 -0.14 10.42
N ALA A 78 -3.65 0.73 10.67
CA ALA A 78 -2.80 0.69 11.85
C ALA A 78 -3.59 0.95 13.14
N SER A 79 -4.60 1.82 13.10
CA SER A 79 -5.48 2.11 14.25
C SER A 79 -6.29 0.91 14.74
N ARG A 80 -6.36 -0.16 13.96
CA ARG A 80 -7.02 -1.40 14.38
C ARG A 80 -6.17 -2.27 15.30
N GLY A 81 -4.89 -1.94 15.42
CA GLY A 81 -3.95 -2.68 16.26
C GLY A 81 -3.78 -4.14 15.81
N TRP A 82 -3.45 -4.98 16.77
CA TRP A 82 -3.28 -6.40 16.57
C TRP A 82 -4.63 -7.10 16.40
N GLN A 83 -4.76 -7.87 15.35
CA GLN A 83 -5.99 -8.57 15.00
C GLN A 83 -5.69 -10.05 14.72
N ARG A 84 -6.56 -10.94 15.15
CA ARG A 84 -6.48 -12.34 14.74
C ARG A 84 -6.69 -12.47 13.24
N ALA A 85 -5.79 -13.19 12.60
CA ALA A 85 -5.97 -13.58 11.22
C ALA A 85 -7.27 -14.38 11.05
N SER A 86 -8.06 -14.03 10.05
CA SER A 86 -9.35 -14.70 9.80
C SER A 86 -9.63 -14.79 8.31
N LYS A 87 -10.44 -15.79 7.93
CA LYS A 87 -10.91 -15.92 6.53
C LYS A 87 -11.68 -14.67 6.04
N LYS A 88 -12.33 -13.95 6.95
CA LYS A 88 -13.03 -12.70 6.64
C LYS A 88 -12.05 -11.58 6.33
N ALA A 89 -10.96 -11.47 7.09
CA ALA A 89 -9.92 -10.48 6.84
C ALA A 89 -9.25 -10.71 5.47
N ILE A 90 -8.91 -11.97 5.15
CA ILE A 90 -8.32 -12.32 3.85
C ILE A 90 -9.28 -12.00 2.70
N ARG A 91 -10.57 -12.40 2.80
CA ARG A 91 -11.59 -12.08 1.77
C ARG A 91 -11.92 -10.59 1.68
N GLY A 92 -11.62 -9.81 2.70
CA GLY A 92 -11.81 -8.36 2.70
C GLY A 92 -10.84 -7.61 1.78
N GLY A 93 -9.92 -8.33 1.10
CA GLY A 93 -9.06 -7.77 0.08
C GLY A 93 -8.08 -6.72 0.62
N HIS A 94 -7.56 -6.90 1.84
CA HIS A 94 -6.63 -5.93 2.43
C HIS A 94 -5.41 -5.68 1.53
N ALA A 95 -4.92 -6.73 0.87
CA ALA A 95 -3.81 -6.62 -0.08
C ALA A 95 -4.19 -5.81 -1.33
N GLU A 96 -5.43 -5.90 -1.80
CA GLU A 96 -5.92 -5.20 -3.00
C GLU A 96 -5.94 -3.67 -2.81
N HIS A 97 -6.03 -3.19 -1.57
CA HIS A 97 -6.04 -1.77 -1.26
C HIS A 97 -4.65 -1.14 -1.10
N ILE A 98 -3.59 -1.94 -1.21
CA ILE A 98 -2.22 -1.42 -1.22
C ILE A 98 -2.03 -0.59 -2.49
N HIS A 99 -1.71 0.69 -2.31
CA HIS A 99 -1.41 1.57 -3.44
C HIS A 99 0.06 1.48 -3.86
N ALA A 100 0.36 1.93 -5.05
CA ALA A 100 1.74 2.12 -5.50
C ALA A 100 2.46 3.10 -4.55
N ASN A 101 3.76 2.87 -4.32
CA ASN A 101 4.60 3.68 -3.44
C ASN A 101 4.16 3.68 -1.96
N CYS A 102 3.50 2.61 -1.50
CA CYS A 102 3.21 2.42 -0.10
C CYS A 102 4.38 1.71 0.58
N ASP A 103 5.04 2.37 1.52
CA ASP A 103 6.18 1.81 2.26
C ASP A 103 5.76 1.02 3.52
N CYS A 104 4.50 1.13 3.92
CA CYS A 104 3.96 0.40 5.06
C CYS A 104 4.14 -1.10 4.91
N THR A 105 4.38 -1.75 6.04
CA THR A 105 4.56 -3.19 6.14
C THR A 105 3.50 -3.79 7.07
N TYR A 106 3.66 -5.04 7.43
CA TYR A 106 2.82 -5.70 8.41
C TYR A 106 3.70 -6.64 9.25
N ALA A 107 3.27 -6.89 10.47
CA ALA A 107 3.92 -7.85 11.35
C ALA A 107 2.92 -8.92 11.79
N ILE A 108 3.45 -10.07 12.17
CA ILE A 108 2.69 -11.15 12.80
C ILE A 108 3.29 -11.43 14.17
N ARG A 109 2.45 -11.85 15.11
CA ARG A 109 2.88 -12.32 16.44
C ARG A 109 2.08 -13.52 16.89
N PHE A 110 2.68 -14.31 17.76
CA PHE A 110 2.08 -15.49 18.37
C PHE A 110 1.79 -15.31 19.86
N ASP A 111 2.29 -14.24 20.42
CA ASP A 111 2.17 -13.86 21.83
C ASP A 111 1.93 -12.34 21.91
N ASP A 112 1.93 -11.77 23.10
CA ASP A 112 1.74 -10.33 23.29
C ASP A 112 3.01 -9.49 23.05
N SER A 113 3.98 -10.00 22.29
CA SER A 113 5.19 -9.27 21.95
C SER A 113 4.86 -7.97 21.18
N GLU A 114 5.60 -6.93 21.51
CA GLU A 114 5.50 -5.63 20.84
C GLU A 114 6.48 -5.56 19.68
N VAL A 115 6.13 -4.77 18.69
CA VAL A 115 7.02 -4.43 17.56
C VAL A 115 7.57 -3.04 17.80
N GLU A 116 8.91 -2.92 17.78
CA GLU A 116 9.59 -1.65 17.98
C GLU A 116 9.11 -0.60 16.95
N GLY A 117 8.79 0.58 17.43
CA GLY A 117 8.31 1.69 16.60
C GLY A 117 6.84 1.60 16.19
N TYR A 118 6.05 0.69 16.78
CA TYR A 118 4.62 0.60 16.52
C TYR A 118 3.81 0.63 17.82
N ASP A 119 3.13 1.72 18.08
CA ASP A 119 2.06 1.83 19.09
C ASP A 119 0.72 2.06 18.37
N PRO A 120 -0.19 1.07 18.36
CA PRO A 120 -1.48 1.22 17.70
C PRO A 120 -2.35 2.34 18.28
N ARG A 121 -2.12 2.77 19.54
CA ARG A 121 -2.89 3.83 20.20
C ARG A 121 -2.64 5.18 19.54
N GLU A 122 -1.41 5.46 19.10
CA GLU A 122 -1.10 6.69 18.37
C GLU A 122 -1.93 6.82 17.10
N TYR A 123 -2.06 5.72 16.34
CA TYR A 123 -2.87 5.69 15.11
C TYR A 123 -4.37 5.68 15.41
N GLU A 124 -4.78 5.11 16.53
CA GLU A 124 -6.16 5.15 17.00
C GLU A 124 -6.57 6.59 17.35
N GLU A 125 -5.74 7.34 18.05
CA GLU A 125 -5.93 8.77 18.33
C GLU A 125 -6.04 9.55 17.03
N MET A 126 -5.07 9.42 16.11
CA MET A 126 -5.12 10.09 14.79
C MET A 126 -6.41 9.78 14.02
N TYR A 127 -6.89 8.53 14.10
CA TYR A 127 -8.09 8.12 13.39
C TYR A 127 -9.36 8.69 14.02
N TYR A 128 -9.45 8.73 15.35
CA TYR A 128 -10.65 9.23 16.04
C TYR A 128 -10.70 10.75 16.16
N ASP A 129 -9.57 11.43 16.11
CA ASP A 129 -9.48 12.89 16.05
C ASP A 129 -9.91 13.42 14.67
N ALA A 130 -9.78 12.61 13.64
CA ALA A 130 -10.24 12.98 12.31
C ALA A 130 -11.77 13.16 12.26
N ASP A 131 -12.22 14.30 11.70
CA ASP A 131 -13.63 14.62 11.58
C ASP A 131 -14.39 13.61 10.70
N GLY A 132 -15.53 13.16 11.19
CA GLY A 132 -16.41 12.27 10.44
C GLY A 132 -17.06 11.18 11.29
N LYS A 133 -18.28 10.80 10.87
CA LYS A 133 -19.04 9.75 11.54
C LYS A 133 -18.79 8.35 10.96
N LYS A 134 -18.45 8.30 9.68
CA LYS A 134 -18.15 7.04 8.96
C LYS A 134 -16.66 6.91 8.70
N PRO A 135 -16.14 5.67 8.55
CA PRO A 135 -14.73 5.47 8.25
C PRO A 135 -14.23 6.25 7.02
N GLN A 136 -15.05 6.32 5.96
CA GLN A 136 -14.70 7.05 4.74
C GLN A 136 -14.62 8.57 4.96
N ASP A 137 -15.47 9.13 5.83
CA ASP A 137 -15.45 10.55 6.15
C ASP A 137 -14.13 10.91 6.87
N ARG A 138 -13.71 10.08 7.84
CA ARG A 138 -12.44 10.22 8.57
C ARG A 138 -11.23 10.11 7.63
N ILE A 139 -11.21 9.13 6.75
CA ILE A 139 -10.15 8.99 5.73
C ILE A 139 -10.07 10.24 4.86
N ASN A 140 -11.22 10.78 4.44
CA ASN A 140 -11.26 11.98 3.62
C ASN A 140 -10.85 13.23 4.41
N ALA A 141 -11.16 13.32 5.70
CA ALA A 141 -10.71 14.39 6.58
C ALA A 141 -9.18 14.38 6.73
N MET A 142 -8.59 13.24 7.08
CA MET A 142 -7.14 13.07 7.16
C MET A 142 -6.43 13.41 5.84
N ARG A 143 -7.01 13.01 4.68
CA ARG A 143 -6.46 13.36 3.37
C ARG A 143 -6.49 14.85 3.09
N ARG A 144 -7.56 15.55 3.48
CA ARG A 144 -7.66 17.01 3.32
C ARG A 144 -6.64 17.72 4.18
N GLU A 145 -6.46 17.27 5.40
CA GLU A 145 -5.49 17.84 6.33
C GLU A 145 -4.05 17.63 5.81
N PHE A 146 -3.70 16.41 5.44
CA PHE A 146 -2.41 16.11 4.83
C PHE A 146 -2.15 16.97 3.59
N TYR A 147 -3.15 17.11 2.71
CA TYR A 147 -3.02 17.95 1.53
C TYR A 147 -2.84 19.44 1.91
N ALA A 148 -3.54 19.94 2.91
CA ALA A 148 -3.43 21.32 3.35
C ALA A 148 -2.02 21.63 3.89
N GLN A 149 -1.46 20.70 4.67
CA GLN A 149 -0.11 20.82 5.24
C GLN A 149 1.00 20.74 4.18
N ASN A 150 0.81 19.92 3.13
CA ASN A 150 1.84 19.63 2.13
C ASN A 150 1.53 20.24 0.75
N LYS A 151 0.60 21.17 0.65
CA LYS A 151 0.06 21.70 -0.61
C LYS A 151 1.12 22.26 -1.55
N ASP A 152 2.07 23.01 -1.01
CA ASP A 152 3.08 23.69 -1.83
C ASP A 152 4.08 22.70 -2.40
N GLU A 153 4.48 21.70 -1.62
CA GLU A 153 5.35 20.62 -2.08
C GLU A 153 4.66 19.75 -3.13
N ILE A 154 3.42 19.33 -2.87
CA ILE A 154 2.62 18.56 -3.83
C ILE A 154 2.46 19.31 -5.14
N ASN A 155 2.22 20.62 -5.10
CA ASN A 155 2.08 21.44 -6.30
C ASN A 155 3.42 21.64 -7.03
N ALA A 156 4.54 21.73 -6.32
CA ALA A 156 5.87 21.78 -6.90
C ALA A 156 6.21 20.48 -7.63
N GLN A 157 5.94 19.33 -7.01
CA GLN A 157 6.13 18.01 -7.62
C GLN A 157 5.27 17.84 -8.88
N LYS A 158 3.99 18.26 -8.85
CA LYS A 158 3.10 18.21 -10.01
C LYS A 158 3.60 19.07 -11.16
N ARG A 159 4.11 20.28 -10.89
CA ARG A 159 4.71 21.15 -11.92
C ARG A 159 5.94 20.50 -12.55
N SER A 160 6.88 20.02 -11.73
CA SER A 160 8.07 19.33 -12.21
C SER A 160 7.74 18.09 -13.06
N ALA A 161 6.78 17.28 -12.64
CA ALA A 161 6.32 16.13 -13.40
C ALA A 161 5.68 16.53 -14.75
N TYR A 162 4.92 17.62 -14.77
CA TYR A 162 4.33 18.17 -16.00
C TYR A 162 5.40 18.66 -16.98
N GLU A 163 6.40 19.38 -16.49
CA GLU A 163 7.51 19.88 -17.32
C GLU A 163 8.32 18.73 -17.94
N LYS A 164 8.70 17.75 -17.13
CA LYS A 164 9.38 16.53 -17.61
C LYS A 164 8.58 15.78 -18.67
N ARG A 165 7.26 15.72 -18.52
CA ARG A 165 6.40 15.08 -19.52
C ARG A 165 6.40 15.88 -20.82
N LYS A 166 6.27 17.21 -20.75
CA LYS A 166 6.29 18.09 -21.91
C LYS A 166 7.61 18.01 -22.67
N GLU A 167 8.74 17.94 -21.96
CA GLU A 167 10.06 17.77 -22.58
C GLU A 167 10.16 16.43 -23.33
N ARG A 168 9.66 15.33 -22.74
CA ARG A 168 9.65 14.03 -23.42
C ARG A 168 8.78 14.03 -24.68
N GLU A 169 7.60 14.67 -24.62
CA GLU A 169 6.69 14.77 -25.77
C GLU A 169 7.33 15.60 -26.90
N SER A 170 8.06 16.67 -26.59
CA SER A 170 8.77 17.48 -27.59
C SER A 170 9.95 16.73 -28.21
N SER A 171 10.76 16.04 -27.41
CA SER A 171 11.89 15.24 -27.92
C SER A 171 11.43 14.10 -28.83
N SER A 172 10.35 13.44 -28.48
CA SER A 172 9.77 12.37 -29.30
C SER A 172 9.19 12.89 -30.63
N ALA A 173 8.69 14.12 -30.65
CA ALA A 173 8.18 14.75 -31.87
C ALA A 173 9.31 15.18 -32.82
N GLU A 174 10.47 15.57 -32.29
CA GLU A 174 11.65 15.91 -33.08
C GLU A 174 12.28 14.68 -33.73
N GLU A 175 12.33 13.54 -33.06
CA GLU A 175 12.85 12.28 -33.60
C GLU A 175 12.02 11.75 -34.78
N ILE A 176 10.71 11.97 -34.79
CA ILE A 176 9.81 11.52 -35.88
C ILE A 176 9.93 12.38 -37.15
N ASN A 177 10.43 13.62 -37.06
CA ASN A 177 10.55 14.53 -38.20
C ASN A 177 11.92 14.49 -38.91
N VAL A 178 12.82 13.60 -38.56
CA VAL A 178 14.18 13.49 -39.11
C VAL A 178 14.33 12.39 -40.17
N ASP A 179 13.27 11.63 -40.47
CA ASP A 179 13.17 10.66 -41.56
C ASP A 179 12.31 11.25 -42.69
#